data_160066c7e43dbbbd17c88c84829c5ea8
#
_entry.id   160066c7e43dbbbd17c88c84829c5ea8
#
_cell.length_a   1.000
_cell.length_b   1.000
_cell.length_c   1.000
_cell.angle_alpha   90.00
_cell.angle_beta   90.00
_cell.angle_gamma   90.00
#
_symmetry.space_group_name_H-M   'P 1'
#
loop_
_entity.id
_entity.type
_entity.pdbx_description
1 polymer ?
#
loop_
_entity_poly.entity_id
_entity_poly.type
_entity_poly.pdbx_seq_one_letter_code
_entity_poly.pdbx_strand_id
1 'polypeptide(L)'
;LLFFGGALLILFFFGSMGMFPLYVTRVIPVAGIAVMAAWILSASGYFSPKVKRGLGMCALLVCMGCVVSIGIGAYRESLAMVDDRDLLLWQYEPFSEDNQLAALDGPASLELDHRQTLRLDGATALYPVYAAFVQAVYPEGEYPLYTSTADGNGQVACTGTIEAYERLVQGNTDIIFAAAPSQDQLDMAE
;
A
#
# COMPACT_ATOMS: atom_id res chain seq x y z
N LEU A 1 25.57 31.69 8.80
CA LEU A 1 24.57 31.17 9.76
C LEU A 1 23.14 31.54 9.37
N LEU A 2 22.83 32.81 9.14
CA LEU A 2 21.51 33.31 8.74
C LEU A 2 21.01 32.67 7.42
N PHE A 3 21.87 32.52 6.43
CA PHE A 3 21.51 31.90 5.13
C PHE A 3 21.14 30.40 5.25
N PHE A 4 21.85 29.64 6.08
CA PHE A 4 21.58 28.22 6.30
C PHE A 4 20.30 28.00 7.13
N GLY A 5 20.06 28.83 8.14
CA GLY A 5 18.83 28.79 8.92
C GLY A 5 17.59 29.13 8.07
N GLY A 6 17.71 30.08 7.15
CA GLY A 6 16.66 30.44 6.20
C GLY A 6 16.34 29.31 5.22
N ALA A 7 17.36 28.63 4.67
CA ALA A 7 17.17 27.50 3.77
C ALA A 7 16.48 26.30 4.45
N LEU A 8 16.84 26.01 5.71
CA LEU A 8 16.18 24.95 6.51
C LEU A 8 14.74 25.28 6.85
N LEU A 9 14.42 26.54 7.17
CA LEU A 9 13.05 27.01 7.39
C LEU A 9 12.21 26.94 6.12
N ILE A 10 12.78 27.28 4.97
CA ILE A 10 12.13 27.19 3.67
C ILE A 10 11.82 25.71 3.34
N LEU A 11 12.77 24.79 3.50
CA LEU A 11 12.55 23.36 3.30
C LEU A 11 11.50 22.77 4.25
N PHE A 12 11.49 23.22 5.51
CA PHE A 12 10.46 22.81 6.48
C PHE A 12 9.07 23.34 6.08
N PHE A 13 8.99 24.58 5.63
CA PHE A 13 7.73 25.22 5.21
C PHE A 13 7.16 24.58 3.95
N PHE A 14 7.98 24.39 2.91
CA PHE A 14 7.55 23.71 1.68
C PHE A 14 7.27 22.22 1.90
N GLY A 15 7.95 21.58 2.85
CA GLY A 15 7.65 20.20 3.26
C GLY A 15 6.31 20.06 3.95
N SER A 16 5.91 21.03 4.77
CA SER A 16 4.59 21.04 5.43
C SER A 16 3.44 21.28 4.45
N MET A 17 3.71 21.85 3.28
CA MET A 17 2.74 22.06 2.19
C MET A 17 2.57 20.84 1.26
N GLY A 18 3.19 19.69 1.57
CA GLY A 18 3.06 18.47 0.77
C GLY A 18 3.81 18.47 -0.57
N MET A 19 4.66 19.48 -0.82
CA MET A 19 5.42 19.58 -2.08
C MET A 19 6.59 18.60 -2.19
N PHE A 20 6.99 17.98 -1.08
CA PHE A 20 8.05 16.98 -1.05
C PHE A 20 7.61 15.73 -0.26
N PRO A 21 8.11 14.54 -0.64
CA PRO A 21 7.86 13.32 0.10
C PRO A 21 8.22 13.43 1.59
N LEU A 22 7.42 12.79 2.45
CA LEU A 22 7.55 12.84 3.91
C LEU A 22 8.94 12.42 4.43
N TYR A 23 9.62 11.50 3.75
CA TYR A 23 10.97 11.08 4.11
C TYR A 23 12.03 12.15 3.83
N VAL A 24 11.85 12.96 2.78
CA VAL A 24 12.74 14.09 2.48
C VAL A 24 12.57 15.20 3.52
N THR A 25 11.33 15.58 3.83
CA THR A 25 11.01 16.67 4.74
C THR A 25 11.39 16.41 6.18
N ARG A 26 11.42 15.14 6.61
CA ARG A 26 11.83 14.75 7.97
C ARG A 26 13.34 14.58 8.12
N VAL A 27 14.01 14.08 7.09
CA VAL A 27 15.41 13.65 7.16
C VAL A 27 16.38 14.79 6.90
N ILE A 28 16.10 15.68 5.94
CA ILE A 28 16.99 16.81 5.61
C ILE A 28 17.21 17.77 6.78
N PRO A 29 16.19 18.19 7.55
CA PRO A 29 16.39 19.05 8.73
C PRO A 29 17.27 18.39 9.81
N VAL A 30 17.12 17.07 10.03
CA VAL A 30 17.94 16.35 11.01
C VAL A 30 19.41 16.37 10.61
N ALA A 31 19.73 16.09 9.36
CA ALA A 31 21.09 16.18 8.83
C ALA A 31 21.65 17.60 8.94
N GLY A 32 20.88 18.61 8.58
CA GLY A 32 21.28 20.02 8.66
C GLY A 32 21.56 20.46 10.09
N ILE A 33 20.74 20.10 11.06
CA ILE A 33 20.94 20.39 12.50
C ILE A 33 22.20 19.70 13.00
N ALA A 34 22.43 18.43 12.66
CA ALA A 34 23.61 17.69 13.08
C ALA A 34 24.92 18.33 12.57
N VAL A 35 24.94 18.71 11.29
CA VAL A 35 26.11 19.39 10.68
C VAL A 35 26.35 20.77 11.30
N MET A 36 25.31 21.57 11.51
CA MET A 36 25.41 22.87 12.16
C MET A 36 25.90 22.75 13.61
N ALA A 37 25.36 21.82 14.38
CA ALA A 37 25.78 21.58 15.75
C ALA A 37 27.28 21.17 15.82
N ALA A 38 27.71 20.22 14.96
CA ALA A 38 29.09 19.81 14.87
C ALA A 38 30.03 20.98 14.49
N TRP A 39 29.61 21.85 13.57
CA TRP A 39 30.38 23.01 13.15
C TRP A 39 30.50 24.05 14.26
N ILE A 40 29.41 24.42 14.95
CA ILE A 40 29.40 25.37 16.07
C ILE A 40 30.28 24.86 17.20
N LEU A 41 30.15 23.60 17.59
CA LEU A 41 30.95 23.00 18.64
C LEU A 41 32.46 22.92 18.27
N SER A 42 32.76 22.66 17.00
CA SER A 42 34.14 22.66 16.50
C SER A 42 34.77 24.07 16.48
N ALA A 43 33.96 25.10 16.16
CA ALA A 43 34.41 26.50 16.12
C ALA A 43 34.59 27.11 17.53
N SER A 44 33.94 26.57 18.56
CA SER A 44 33.90 27.18 19.90
C SER A 44 35.24 27.23 20.66
N GLY A 45 36.28 26.56 20.18
CA GLY A 45 37.59 26.57 20.82
C GLY A 45 37.72 25.76 22.11
N TYR A 46 36.61 25.35 22.74
CA TYR A 46 36.57 24.63 24.01
C TYR A 46 37.02 23.16 23.93
N PHE A 47 36.97 22.56 22.73
CA PHE A 47 37.18 21.12 22.56
C PHE A 47 38.56 20.79 22.01
N SER A 48 39.13 19.67 22.52
CA SER A 48 40.39 19.12 22.01
C SER A 48 40.25 18.66 20.54
N PRO A 49 41.38 18.57 19.78
CA PRO A 49 41.33 18.10 18.40
C PRO A 49 40.74 16.69 18.23
N LYS A 50 40.87 15.83 19.23
CA LYS A 50 40.31 14.47 19.23
C LYS A 50 38.77 14.51 19.27
N VAL A 51 38.22 15.37 20.13
CA VAL A 51 36.75 15.53 20.27
C VAL A 51 36.17 16.17 19.01
N LYS A 52 36.83 17.14 18.39
CA LYS A 52 36.39 17.74 17.12
C LYS A 52 36.32 16.72 15.98
N ARG A 53 37.32 15.81 15.91
CA ARG A 53 37.26 14.72 14.91
C ARG A 53 36.10 13.76 15.21
N GLY A 54 35.84 13.42 16.46
CA GLY A 54 34.71 12.59 16.86
C GLY A 54 33.37 13.21 16.48
N LEU A 55 33.18 14.51 16.74
CA LEU A 55 31.98 15.25 16.34
C LEU A 55 31.77 15.24 14.82
N GLY A 56 32.85 15.46 14.05
CA GLY A 56 32.80 15.38 12.58
C GLY A 56 32.41 14.00 12.08
N MET A 57 32.95 12.93 12.68
CA MET A 57 32.57 11.55 12.36
C MET A 57 31.10 11.26 12.68
N CYS A 58 30.59 11.71 13.82
CA CYS A 58 29.18 11.54 14.17
C CYS A 58 28.26 12.28 13.18
N ALA A 59 28.59 13.52 12.83
CA ALA A 59 27.83 14.27 11.83
C ALA A 59 27.82 13.56 10.47
N LEU A 60 28.96 12.99 10.06
CA LEU A 60 29.07 12.24 8.80
C LEU A 60 28.23 10.95 8.83
N LEU A 61 28.21 10.22 9.93
CA LEU A 61 27.37 9.04 10.12
C LEU A 61 25.87 9.37 10.06
N VAL A 62 25.46 10.49 10.67
CA VAL A 62 24.07 10.98 10.59
C VAL A 62 23.72 11.30 9.14
N CYS A 63 24.59 12.04 8.42
CA CYS A 63 24.35 12.36 7.02
C CYS A 63 24.26 11.11 6.15
N MET A 64 25.11 10.11 6.39
CA MET A 64 25.07 8.83 5.65
C MET A 64 23.76 8.07 5.92
N GLY A 65 23.30 8.02 7.19
CA GLY A 65 22.00 7.46 7.54
C GLY A 65 20.83 8.17 6.85
N CYS A 66 20.91 9.49 6.72
CA CYS A 66 19.92 10.31 6.00
C CYS A 66 19.89 9.96 4.50
N VAL A 67 21.05 9.82 3.86
CA VAL A 67 21.14 9.45 2.43
C VAL A 67 20.54 8.05 2.19
N VAL A 68 20.85 7.09 3.06
CA VAL A 68 20.28 5.74 2.99
C VAL A 68 18.76 5.77 3.17
N SER A 69 18.24 6.54 4.12
CA SER A 69 16.80 6.69 4.34
C SER A 69 16.07 7.29 3.15
N ILE A 70 16.67 8.31 2.51
CA ILE A 70 16.13 8.91 1.28
C ILE A 70 16.16 7.87 0.14
N GLY A 71 17.25 7.14 -0.01
CA GLY A 71 17.38 6.09 -1.03
C GLY A 71 16.33 4.99 -0.87
N ILE A 72 16.07 4.52 0.35
CA ILE A 72 15.04 3.53 0.65
C ILE A 72 13.64 4.11 0.34
N GLY A 73 13.39 5.37 0.71
CA GLY A 73 12.13 6.04 0.43
C GLY A 73 11.87 6.15 -1.09
N ALA A 74 12.84 6.64 -1.83
CA ALA A 74 12.76 6.74 -3.29
C ALA A 74 12.60 5.39 -3.98
N TYR A 75 13.30 4.35 -3.47
CA TYR A 75 13.12 2.99 -3.98
C TYR A 75 11.71 2.47 -3.74
N ARG A 76 11.13 2.70 -2.55
CA ARG A 76 9.75 2.31 -2.25
C ARG A 76 8.73 3.01 -3.14
N GLU A 77 8.93 4.31 -3.43
CA GLU A 77 8.06 5.05 -4.36
C GLU A 77 8.22 4.58 -5.81
N SER A 78 9.38 4.06 -6.19
CA SER A 78 9.61 3.51 -7.54
C SER A 78 8.99 2.12 -7.73
N LEU A 79 8.63 1.42 -6.64
CA LEU A 79 7.86 0.19 -6.74
C LEU A 79 6.44 0.57 -7.12
N ALA A 80 5.94 0.01 -8.21
CA ALA A 80 4.54 0.15 -8.61
C ALA A 80 3.65 -0.46 -7.51
N MET A 81 3.25 0.37 -6.55
CA MET A 81 2.23 0.01 -5.58
C MET A 81 0.88 0.34 -6.22
N VAL A 82 0.09 -0.68 -6.47
CA VAL A 82 -1.33 -0.47 -6.74
C VAL A 82 -1.94 0.01 -5.44
N ASP A 83 -2.38 1.27 -5.38
CA ASP A 83 -3.18 1.75 -4.26
C ASP A 83 -4.59 1.18 -4.44
N ASP A 84 -4.98 0.24 -3.59
CA ASP A 84 -6.30 -0.38 -3.62
C ASP A 84 -7.44 0.65 -3.54
N ARG A 85 -7.15 1.85 -3.01
CA ARG A 85 -8.11 2.96 -2.94
C ARG A 85 -8.41 3.62 -4.27
N ASP A 86 -7.47 3.52 -5.22
CA ASP A 86 -7.64 4.05 -6.58
C ASP A 86 -8.23 3.01 -7.55
N LEU A 87 -8.40 1.76 -7.08
CA LEU A 87 -9.02 0.71 -7.87
C LEU A 87 -10.52 0.96 -7.97
N LEU A 88 -10.97 1.39 -9.12
CA LEU A 88 -12.38 1.60 -9.42
C LEU A 88 -13.06 0.24 -9.68
N LEU A 89 -13.41 -0.47 -8.62
CA LEU A 89 -13.90 -1.85 -8.67
C LEU A 89 -15.10 -2.04 -9.61
N TRP A 90 -15.96 -1.05 -9.72
CA TRP A 90 -17.11 -1.08 -10.62
C TRP A 90 -16.74 -1.26 -12.09
N GLN A 91 -15.52 -0.86 -12.50
CA GLN A 91 -15.00 -1.09 -13.86
C GLN A 91 -14.70 -2.56 -14.16
N TYR A 92 -14.68 -3.40 -13.14
CA TYR A 92 -14.42 -4.84 -13.22
C TYR A 92 -15.66 -5.66 -12.89
N GLU A 93 -16.85 -5.06 -12.94
CA GLU A 93 -18.09 -5.79 -12.69
C GLU A 93 -18.38 -6.73 -13.85
N PRO A 94 -18.60 -8.04 -13.58
CA PRO A 94 -18.85 -9.02 -14.63
C PRO A 94 -20.08 -8.67 -15.46
N PHE A 95 -20.02 -8.88 -16.78
CA PHE A 95 -21.10 -8.64 -17.75
C PHE A 95 -21.54 -7.18 -17.87
N SER A 96 -20.85 -6.23 -17.24
CA SER A 96 -21.07 -4.81 -17.51
C SER A 96 -20.58 -4.45 -18.92
N GLU A 97 -21.31 -3.56 -19.63
CA GLU A 97 -21.03 -3.20 -21.03
C GLU A 97 -19.62 -2.61 -21.24
N ASP A 98 -19.11 -1.86 -20.26
CA ASP A 98 -17.82 -1.16 -20.32
C ASP A 98 -16.76 -1.74 -19.34
N ASN A 99 -16.86 -3.02 -18.97
CA ASN A 99 -15.91 -3.59 -18.03
C ASN A 99 -14.50 -3.72 -18.61
N GLN A 100 -13.50 -3.67 -17.72
CA GLN A 100 -12.08 -3.76 -18.07
C GLN A 100 -11.48 -5.14 -17.72
N LEU A 101 -12.33 -6.17 -17.68
CA LEU A 101 -11.88 -7.53 -17.38
C LEU A 101 -11.02 -8.10 -18.50
N ALA A 102 -10.02 -8.88 -18.11
CA ALA A 102 -9.20 -9.61 -19.06
C ALA A 102 -10.04 -10.70 -19.73
N ALA A 103 -10.13 -10.65 -21.05
CA ALA A 103 -10.75 -11.73 -21.83
C ALA A 103 -9.77 -12.89 -22.03
N LEU A 104 -10.26 -14.13 -21.93
CA LEU A 104 -9.49 -15.32 -22.29
C LEU A 104 -9.54 -15.53 -23.80
N ASP A 105 -8.44 -16.08 -24.36
CA ASP A 105 -8.38 -16.47 -25.77
C ASP A 105 -9.19 -17.75 -26.02
N GLY A 106 -10.50 -17.63 -26.01
CA GLY A 106 -11.40 -18.71 -26.30
C GLY A 106 -12.40 -19.04 -25.18
N PRO A 107 -13.36 -19.92 -25.42
CA PRO A 107 -14.39 -20.27 -24.44
C PRO A 107 -13.77 -21.02 -23.25
N ALA A 108 -14.32 -20.79 -22.06
CA ALA A 108 -13.95 -21.55 -20.88
C ALA A 108 -14.31 -23.04 -21.08
N SER A 109 -13.49 -23.93 -20.50
CA SER A 109 -13.78 -25.37 -20.53
C SER A 109 -14.87 -25.78 -19.54
N LEU A 110 -15.26 -24.89 -18.64
CA LEU A 110 -16.32 -25.07 -17.64
C LEU A 110 -17.34 -23.96 -17.85
N GLU A 111 -18.60 -24.34 -17.95
CA GLU A 111 -19.75 -23.44 -17.92
C GLU A 111 -20.67 -23.91 -16.79
N LEU A 112 -21.03 -23.01 -15.89
CA LEU A 112 -21.95 -23.26 -14.79
C LEU A 112 -23.37 -22.84 -15.17
N ASP A 113 -24.36 -23.55 -14.62
CA ASP A 113 -25.73 -23.08 -14.68
C ASP A 113 -26.08 -22.22 -13.44
N HIS A 114 -27.24 -21.55 -13.46
CA HIS A 114 -27.68 -20.67 -12.36
C HIS A 114 -27.83 -21.38 -10.99
N ARG A 115 -27.86 -22.71 -10.96
CA ARG A 115 -27.97 -23.49 -9.72
C ARG A 115 -26.60 -23.92 -9.18
N GLN A 116 -25.58 -23.78 -9.98
CA GLN A 116 -24.21 -24.22 -9.68
C GLN A 116 -23.29 -23.04 -9.37
N THR A 117 -23.79 -21.80 -9.50
CA THR A 117 -23.00 -20.62 -9.18
C THR A 117 -22.62 -20.58 -7.72
N LEU A 118 -21.33 -20.35 -7.45
CA LEU A 118 -20.74 -20.25 -6.12
C LEU A 118 -20.71 -18.80 -5.66
N ARG A 119 -20.73 -18.59 -4.35
CA ARG A 119 -20.52 -17.25 -3.77
C ARG A 119 -19.03 -17.01 -3.62
N LEU A 120 -18.55 -15.96 -4.25
CA LEU A 120 -17.14 -15.57 -4.26
C LEU A 120 -16.93 -14.33 -3.44
N ASP A 121 -15.80 -14.25 -2.75
CA ASP A 121 -15.36 -13.08 -2.04
C ASP A 121 -13.83 -12.99 -2.04
N GLY A 122 -13.24 -11.89 -1.58
CA GLY A 122 -11.80 -11.80 -1.50
C GLY A 122 -11.23 -10.41 -1.28
N ALA A 123 -9.91 -10.37 -1.39
CA ALA A 123 -9.15 -9.14 -1.30
C ALA A 123 -9.45 -8.21 -2.49
N THR A 124 -9.54 -6.91 -2.21
CA THR A 124 -9.81 -5.85 -3.18
C THR A 124 -8.89 -5.93 -4.40
N ALA A 125 -7.59 -6.13 -4.19
CA ALA A 125 -6.61 -6.24 -5.26
C ALA A 125 -6.80 -7.46 -6.17
N LEU A 126 -7.52 -8.49 -5.72
CA LEU A 126 -7.79 -9.71 -6.48
C LEU A 126 -9.16 -9.69 -7.17
N TYR A 127 -10.00 -8.67 -6.91
CA TYR A 127 -11.33 -8.57 -7.49
C TYR A 127 -11.32 -8.70 -9.02
N PRO A 128 -10.46 -8.00 -9.78
CA PRO A 128 -10.44 -8.14 -11.24
C PRO A 128 -10.18 -9.57 -11.71
N VAL A 129 -9.43 -10.36 -10.95
CA VAL A 129 -9.08 -11.75 -11.30
C VAL A 129 -10.30 -12.65 -11.17
N TYR A 130 -10.95 -12.67 -9.99
CA TYR A 130 -12.09 -13.57 -9.82
C TYR A 130 -13.37 -13.06 -10.52
N ALA A 131 -13.50 -11.76 -10.74
CA ALA A 131 -14.53 -11.21 -11.59
C ALA A 131 -14.39 -11.66 -13.06
N ALA A 132 -13.14 -11.78 -13.56
CA ALA A 132 -12.89 -12.35 -14.89
C ALA A 132 -13.24 -13.84 -14.94
N PHE A 133 -13.03 -14.61 -13.87
CA PHE A 133 -13.53 -15.99 -13.77
C PHE A 133 -15.06 -16.05 -13.82
N VAL A 134 -15.74 -15.17 -13.09
CA VAL A 134 -17.19 -15.09 -13.13
C VAL A 134 -17.68 -14.85 -14.56
N GLN A 135 -17.12 -13.86 -15.26
CA GLN A 135 -17.49 -13.56 -16.64
C GLN A 135 -17.22 -14.71 -17.61
N ALA A 136 -16.19 -15.54 -17.34
CA ALA A 136 -15.83 -16.65 -18.22
C ALA A 136 -16.64 -17.92 -17.97
N VAL A 137 -17.13 -18.16 -16.73
CA VAL A 137 -17.62 -19.46 -16.27
C VAL A 137 -19.10 -19.44 -15.84
N TYR A 138 -19.58 -18.27 -15.35
CA TYR A 138 -20.96 -18.14 -14.88
C TYR A 138 -21.90 -17.85 -16.04
N PRO A 139 -23.18 -18.19 -15.90
CA PRO A 139 -24.18 -17.80 -16.88
C PRO A 139 -24.30 -16.29 -16.98
N GLU A 140 -24.56 -15.76 -18.15
CA GLU A 140 -24.79 -14.33 -18.36
C GLU A 140 -25.92 -13.82 -17.44
N GLY A 141 -25.65 -12.72 -16.73
CA GLY A 141 -26.56 -12.18 -15.73
C GLY A 141 -25.99 -10.96 -15.01
N GLU A 142 -26.74 -10.47 -14.04
CA GLU A 142 -26.33 -9.36 -13.19
C GLU A 142 -25.62 -9.88 -11.93
N TYR A 143 -24.36 -9.52 -11.75
CA TYR A 143 -23.55 -9.87 -10.58
C TYR A 143 -22.99 -8.58 -9.96
N PRO A 144 -23.86 -7.79 -9.28
CA PRO A 144 -23.44 -6.52 -8.72
C PRO A 144 -22.38 -6.71 -7.64
N LEU A 145 -21.43 -5.80 -7.62
CA LEU A 145 -20.35 -5.80 -6.63
C LEU A 145 -20.87 -5.48 -5.23
N TYR A 146 -20.59 -6.35 -4.28
CA TYR A 146 -20.82 -6.13 -2.85
C TYR A 146 -19.51 -5.88 -2.12
N THR A 147 -19.40 -4.74 -1.45
CA THR A 147 -18.20 -4.30 -0.72
C THR A 147 -18.37 -4.32 0.79
N SER A 148 -19.52 -4.72 1.30
CA SER A 148 -19.83 -4.76 2.72
C SER A 148 -20.67 -5.99 3.08
N THR A 149 -20.44 -6.55 4.26
CA THR A 149 -21.25 -7.63 4.83
C THR A 149 -22.70 -7.20 5.09
N ALA A 150 -22.95 -5.90 5.25
CA ALA A 150 -24.30 -5.34 5.47
C ALA A 150 -25.18 -5.42 4.20
N ASP A 151 -24.58 -5.54 3.01
CA ASP A 151 -25.29 -5.55 1.73
C ASP A 151 -25.88 -6.93 1.37
N GLY A 152 -25.66 -7.94 2.19
CA GLY A 152 -26.29 -9.24 2.04
C GLY A 152 -25.46 -10.31 1.31
N ASN A 153 -26.14 -11.33 0.77
CA ASN A 153 -25.53 -12.52 0.18
C ASN A 153 -25.28 -12.37 -1.32
N GLY A 154 -24.54 -11.34 -1.73
CA GLY A 154 -24.13 -11.21 -3.13
C GLY A 154 -23.31 -12.43 -3.60
N GLN A 155 -23.52 -12.85 -4.86
CA GLN A 155 -22.75 -13.95 -5.44
C GLN A 155 -21.30 -13.57 -5.70
N VAL A 156 -21.02 -12.30 -5.93
CA VAL A 156 -19.67 -11.77 -6.14
C VAL A 156 -19.45 -10.61 -5.18
N ALA A 157 -18.69 -10.85 -4.12
CA ALA A 157 -18.39 -9.85 -3.10
C ALA A 157 -16.91 -9.47 -3.13
N CYS A 158 -16.59 -8.31 -2.58
CA CYS A 158 -15.24 -7.83 -2.39
C CYS A 158 -15.15 -7.13 -1.03
N THR A 159 -15.23 -7.91 0.05
CA THR A 159 -15.28 -7.38 1.41
C THR A 159 -13.90 -7.15 2.02
N GLY A 160 -12.84 -7.57 1.33
CA GLY A 160 -11.46 -7.51 1.80
C GLY A 160 -11.02 -8.80 2.49
N THR A 161 -9.70 -8.94 2.70
CA THR A 161 -9.12 -10.21 3.15
C THR A 161 -9.70 -10.70 4.48
N ILE A 162 -9.86 -9.82 5.48
CA ILE A 162 -10.29 -10.22 6.83
C ILE A 162 -11.75 -10.66 6.80
N GLU A 163 -12.64 -9.84 6.27
CA GLU A 163 -14.07 -10.15 6.20
C GLU A 163 -14.35 -11.36 5.31
N ALA A 164 -13.60 -11.53 4.21
CA ALA A 164 -13.77 -12.71 3.35
C ALA A 164 -13.48 -14.02 4.11
N TYR A 165 -12.46 -14.06 4.97
CA TYR A 165 -12.21 -15.23 5.84
C TYR A 165 -13.34 -15.46 6.83
N GLU A 166 -13.84 -14.43 7.49
CA GLU A 166 -14.96 -14.53 8.42
C GLU A 166 -16.22 -15.08 7.73
N ARG A 167 -16.51 -14.58 6.53
CA ARG A 167 -17.64 -15.05 5.72
C ARG A 167 -17.49 -16.48 5.27
N LEU A 168 -16.26 -16.92 4.95
CA LEU A 168 -15.97 -18.31 4.59
C LEU A 168 -16.24 -19.24 5.79
N VAL A 169 -15.74 -18.91 6.98
CA VAL A 169 -15.94 -19.69 8.20
C VAL A 169 -17.43 -19.76 8.59
N GLN A 170 -18.17 -18.66 8.40
CA GLN A 170 -19.61 -18.60 8.66
C GLN A 170 -20.46 -19.32 7.59
N GLY A 171 -19.88 -19.77 6.50
CA GLY A 171 -20.60 -20.39 5.39
C GLY A 171 -21.40 -19.37 4.53
N ASN A 172 -21.08 -18.09 4.61
CA ASN A 172 -21.69 -17.01 3.81
C ASN A 172 -21.03 -16.83 2.44
N THR A 173 -19.88 -17.46 2.22
CA THR A 173 -19.10 -17.50 0.98
C THR A 173 -18.60 -18.91 0.76
N ASP A 174 -18.44 -19.33 -0.50
CA ASP A 174 -18.04 -20.70 -0.85
C ASP A 174 -16.56 -20.77 -1.22
N ILE A 175 -16.02 -19.70 -1.85
CA ILE A 175 -14.61 -19.58 -2.22
C ILE A 175 -14.14 -18.15 -1.96
N ILE A 176 -12.91 -18.01 -1.42
CA ILE A 176 -12.27 -16.71 -1.26
C ILE A 176 -10.97 -16.62 -2.05
N PHE A 177 -10.69 -15.41 -2.55
CA PHE A 177 -9.44 -15.03 -3.19
C PHE A 177 -8.68 -14.07 -2.27
N ALA A 178 -7.75 -14.61 -1.51
CA ALA A 178 -7.04 -13.86 -0.47
C ALA A 178 -5.60 -14.34 -0.34
N ALA A 179 -4.78 -13.58 0.39
CA ALA A 179 -3.46 -14.03 0.83
C ALA A 179 -3.60 -15.22 1.79
N ALA A 180 -2.50 -15.90 2.09
CA ALA A 180 -2.49 -16.99 3.07
C ALA A 180 -3.06 -16.51 4.43
N PRO A 181 -3.84 -17.36 5.13
CA PRO A 181 -4.45 -17.01 6.41
C PRO A 181 -3.39 -16.70 7.48
N SER A 182 -3.71 -15.76 8.35
CA SER A 182 -2.99 -15.56 9.60
C SER A 182 -3.33 -16.66 10.62
N GLN A 183 -2.55 -16.75 11.72
CA GLN A 183 -2.87 -17.72 12.77
C GLN A 183 -4.26 -17.48 13.38
N ASP A 184 -4.63 -16.22 13.60
CA ASP A 184 -5.94 -15.86 14.14
C ASP A 184 -7.10 -16.31 13.22
N GLN A 185 -6.89 -16.27 11.91
CA GLN A 185 -7.89 -16.74 10.92
C GLN A 185 -7.98 -18.27 10.88
N LEU A 186 -6.87 -18.97 11.11
CA LEU A 186 -6.88 -20.43 11.25
C LEU A 186 -7.61 -20.86 12.53
N ASP A 187 -7.35 -20.16 13.64
CA ASP A 187 -7.98 -20.44 14.94
C ASP A 187 -9.50 -20.16 14.91
N MET A 188 -9.99 -19.26 14.05
CA MET A 188 -11.43 -19.06 13.83
C MET A 188 -12.11 -20.21 13.08
N ALA A 189 -11.34 -21.01 12.35
CA ALA A 189 -11.87 -22.12 11.55
C ALA A 189 -11.93 -23.45 12.30
N GLU A 190 -11.34 -23.53 13.51
CA GLU A 190 -11.37 -24.71 14.41
C GLU A 190 -12.61 -24.67 15.32
#